data_62deed26f1ea2d5fbe45733560987e85
#
_entry.id   62deed26f1ea2d5fbe45733560987e85
#
_cell.length_a   1.000
_cell.length_b   1.000
_cell.length_c   1.000
_cell.angle_alpha   90.00
_cell.angle_beta   90.00
_cell.angle_gamma   90.00
#
_symmetry.space_group_name_H-M   'P 1'
#
loop_
_entity.id
_entity.type
_entity.pdbx_description
1 polymer ?
#
loop_
_entity_poly.entity_id
_entity_poly.type
_entity_poly.pdbx_seq_one_letter_code
_entity_poly.pdbx_strand_id
1 'polypeptide(L)'
;DGFKLEKTWGSYSINTKAQIGPNDGKKYSINEKIFIKKSNIENIKNKKINYKDSFNNTIRVIKGTNFDYFSKEAKDIFFNQSYSVTRMVDRMGMRLEGSNLENIVNTNIKSEGLIRGVIQVPADGKPIILLSDHGTIGGYPKIGAVIARDIARLAQLRPGDTVQFEAVDLYQAHTINTLAQLKFDATILQQLED
;
A
#
# COMPACT_ATOMS: atom_id res chain seq x y z
N ASP A 1 6.82 -24.14 10.15
CA ASP A 1 5.46 -24.34 10.63
C ASP A 1 4.49 -23.43 9.89
N GLY A 2 3.26 -23.36 10.29
CA GLY A 2 2.23 -22.53 9.65
C GLY A 2 0.95 -23.31 9.40
N PHE A 3 0.05 -22.72 8.63
CA PHE A 3 -1.22 -23.36 8.32
C PHE A 3 -1.04 -24.52 7.31
N LYS A 4 -1.80 -25.60 7.50
CA LYS A 4 -1.86 -26.71 6.55
C LYS A 4 -2.86 -26.34 5.45
N LEU A 5 -2.39 -25.58 4.46
CA LEU A 5 -3.16 -25.13 3.32
C LEU A 5 -2.49 -25.58 2.02
N GLU A 6 -3.27 -25.68 0.97
CA GLU A 6 -2.77 -25.89 -0.39
C GLU A 6 -2.53 -24.53 -1.08
N LYS A 7 -1.46 -24.46 -1.87
CA LYS A 7 -1.20 -23.27 -2.67
C LYS A 7 -2.09 -23.26 -3.90
N THR A 8 -2.65 -22.10 -4.20
CA THR A 8 -3.27 -21.81 -5.50
C THR A 8 -2.33 -20.92 -6.29
N TRP A 9 -1.86 -21.38 -7.43
CA TRP A 9 -0.85 -20.70 -8.27
C TRP A 9 0.41 -20.26 -7.49
N GLY A 10 0.88 -21.11 -6.59
CA GLY A 10 2.06 -20.84 -5.79
C GLY A 10 1.84 -19.94 -4.55
N SER A 11 0.64 -19.43 -4.32
CA SER A 11 0.29 -18.53 -3.20
C SER A 11 -0.64 -19.19 -2.19
N TYR A 12 -0.47 -18.84 -0.90
CA TYR A 12 -1.42 -19.15 0.18
C TYR A 12 -2.45 -18.04 0.41
N SER A 13 -2.40 -16.93 -0.34
CA SER A 13 -3.34 -15.83 -0.20
C SER A 13 -4.73 -16.20 -0.72
N ILE A 14 -5.74 -15.64 -0.05
CA ILE A 14 -7.14 -15.76 -0.46
C ILE A 14 -7.60 -14.42 -1.03
N ASN A 15 -8.08 -14.43 -2.27
CA ASN A 15 -8.78 -13.30 -2.85
C ASN A 15 -10.28 -13.60 -2.86
N THR A 16 -10.98 -13.11 -1.85
CA THR A 16 -12.43 -13.42 -1.68
C THR A 16 -13.31 -12.78 -2.73
N LYS A 17 -12.85 -11.73 -3.40
CA LYS A 17 -13.59 -11.06 -4.47
C LYS A 17 -13.57 -11.86 -5.77
N ALA A 18 -12.40 -12.44 -6.09
CA ALA A 18 -12.22 -13.30 -7.26
C ALA A 18 -12.54 -14.78 -6.97
N GLN A 19 -12.77 -15.14 -5.70
CA GLN A 19 -12.95 -16.52 -5.22
C GLN A 19 -11.75 -17.42 -5.60
N ILE A 20 -10.55 -16.91 -5.40
CA ILE A 20 -9.29 -17.60 -5.72
C ILE A 20 -8.49 -17.80 -4.44
N GLY A 21 -7.90 -18.98 -4.28
CA GLY A 21 -7.02 -19.31 -3.16
C GLY A 21 -7.52 -20.45 -2.30
N PRO A 22 -6.81 -20.78 -1.21
CA PRO A 22 -7.26 -21.77 -0.23
C PRO A 22 -8.69 -21.52 0.25
N ASN A 23 -9.34 -22.55 0.80
CA ASN A 23 -10.73 -22.48 1.26
C ASN A 23 -11.71 -22.06 0.14
N ASP A 24 -11.49 -22.53 -1.09
CA ASP A 24 -12.27 -22.18 -2.28
C ASP A 24 -12.37 -20.66 -2.51
N GLY A 25 -11.36 -19.91 -2.11
CA GLY A 25 -11.39 -18.45 -2.19
C GLY A 25 -12.38 -17.77 -1.24
N LYS A 26 -12.92 -18.48 -0.25
CA LYS A 26 -13.90 -17.95 0.70
C LYS A 26 -13.25 -17.45 1.98
N LYS A 27 -13.94 -16.54 2.67
CA LYS A 27 -13.58 -16.14 4.03
C LYS A 27 -13.78 -17.33 4.97
N TYR A 28 -12.90 -17.46 5.97
CA TYR A 28 -13.15 -18.35 7.09
C TYR A 28 -14.30 -17.84 7.95
N SER A 29 -15.13 -18.75 8.41
CA SER A 29 -16.25 -18.46 9.31
C SER A 29 -15.80 -18.50 10.76
N ILE A 30 -16.56 -17.86 11.64
CA ILE A 30 -16.33 -17.96 13.09
C ILE A 30 -16.48 -19.42 13.51
N ASN A 31 -15.55 -19.94 14.32
CA ASN A 31 -15.45 -21.34 14.76
C ASN A 31 -15.08 -22.37 13.67
N GLU A 32 -14.73 -21.92 12.47
CA GLU A 32 -14.16 -22.81 11.45
C GLU A 32 -12.77 -23.30 11.86
N LYS A 33 -12.51 -24.58 11.72
CA LYS A 33 -11.23 -25.19 12.11
C LYS A 33 -10.19 -24.96 11.02
N ILE A 34 -9.07 -24.34 11.38
CA ILE A 34 -7.91 -24.19 10.52
C ILE A 34 -6.83 -25.14 11.03
N PHE A 35 -6.40 -26.07 10.16
CA PHE A 35 -5.34 -27.00 10.51
C PHE A 35 -3.97 -26.34 10.42
N ILE A 36 -3.11 -26.65 11.37
CA ILE A 36 -1.71 -26.22 11.39
C ILE A 36 -0.79 -27.41 11.08
N LYS A 37 0.37 -27.13 10.53
CA LYS A 37 1.44 -28.11 10.40
C LYS A 37 1.99 -28.42 11.79
N LYS A 38 2.31 -29.70 12.04
CA LYS A 38 2.94 -30.09 13.30
C LYS A 38 4.30 -29.39 13.41
N SER A 39 4.53 -28.69 14.51
CA SER A 39 5.83 -28.09 14.80
C SER A 39 6.74 -29.14 15.47
N ASN A 40 7.98 -29.21 15.01
CA ASN A 40 9.03 -29.99 15.65
C ASN A 40 9.90 -29.16 16.61
N ILE A 41 9.46 -27.90 16.89
CA ILE A 41 10.20 -26.98 17.76
C ILE A 41 9.77 -27.23 19.21
N GLU A 42 10.66 -27.84 19.99
CA GLU A 42 10.39 -28.20 21.38
C GLU A 42 10.40 -27.05 22.37
N ASN A 43 11.08 -25.93 22.02
CA ASN A 43 11.20 -24.76 22.90
C ASN A 43 10.94 -23.45 22.13
N ILE A 44 9.67 -23.08 21.97
CA ILE A 44 9.30 -21.77 21.41
C ILE A 44 9.39 -20.73 22.53
N LYS A 45 10.46 -19.94 22.51
CA LYS A 45 10.50 -18.69 23.28
C LYS A 45 9.72 -17.61 22.51
N ASN A 46 8.68 -17.06 23.11
CA ASN A 46 7.99 -15.92 22.55
C ASN A 46 8.94 -14.72 22.55
N LYS A 47 9.44 -14.34 21.37
CA LYS A 47 10.26 -13.14 21.19
C LYS A 47 9.40 -12.03 20.59
N LYS A 48 9.48 -10.84 21.14
CA LYS A 48 8.81 -9.63 20.63
C LYS A 48 9.86 -8.75 19.95
N ILE A 49 9.65 -8.44 18.68
CA ILE A 49 10.50 -7.48 17.98
C ILE A 49 10.19 -6.08 18.53
N ASN A 50 11.18 -5.43 19.13
CA ASN A 50 11.05 -4.09 19.67
C ASN A 50 11.38 -3.02 18.59
N TYR A 51 10.76 -3.19 17.42
CA TYR A 51 10.86 -2.23 16.33
C TYR A 51 9.77 -1.18 16.46
N LYS A 52 10.18 0.06 16.71
CA LYS A 52 9.26 1.22 16.71
C LYS A 52 9.47 2.01 15.43
N ASP A 53 8.40 2.12 14.64
CA ASP A 53 8.34 3.08 13.55
C ASP A 53 7.64 4.37 14.05
N SER A 54 8.26 5.52 13.77
CA SER A 54 7.62 6.81 14.05
C SER A 54 6.55 7.06 12.99
N PHE A 55 5.30 6.86 13.37
CA PHE A 55 4.17 7.21 12.52
C PHE A 55 3.95 8.73 12.54
N ASN A 56 4.08 9.35 11.40
CA ASN A 56 3.50 10.66 11.10
C ASN A 56 2.54 10.50 9.91
N ASN A 57 1.64 11.46 9.70
CA ASN A 57 0.66 11.39 8.61
C ASN A 57 1.24 11.75 7.23
N THR A 58 2.54 11.96 7.14
CA THR A 58 3.22 12.32 5.90
C THR A 58 3.56 11.07 5.09
N ILE A 59 3.11 11.03 3.85
CA ILE A 59 3.34 9.95 2.87
C ILE A 59 4.19 10.52 1.74
N ARG A 60 5.37 9.97 1.55
CA ARG A 60 6.31 10.43 0.53
C ARG A 60 6.00 9.84 -0.82
N VAL A 61 6.05 10.69 -1.83
CA VAL A 61 5.70 10.33 -3.21
C VAL A 61 6.73 10.85 -4.20
N ILE A 62 6.99 10.05 -5.23
CA ILE A 62 7.69 10.46 -6.43
C ILE A 62 6.65 10.98 -7.41
N LYS A 63 6.95 12.06 -8.15
CA LYS A 63 6.07 12.59 -9.20
C LYS A 63 5.75 11.50 -10.21
N GLY A 64 4.48 11.41 -10.59
CA GLY A 64 3.98 10.42 -11.53
C GLY A 64 4.33 10.75 -12.99
N THR A 65 4.19 9.78 -13.87
CA THR A 65 4.46 9.94 -15.31
C THR A 65 3.53 10.93 -15.99
N ASN A 66 2.36 11.19 -15.41
CA ASN A 66 1.38 12.15 -15.93
C ASN A 66 1.26 13.39 -15.02
N PHE A 67 2.30 13.69 -14.20
CA PHE A 67 2.27 14.83 -13.28
C PHE A 67 1.99 16.15 -13.98
N ASP A 68 2.48 16.31 -15.22
CA ASP A 68 2.28 17.53 -16.01
C ASP A 68 0.87 17.66 -16.62
N TYR A 69 0.02 16.63 -16.46
CA TYR A 69 -1.38 16.69 -16.89
C TYR A 69 -2.27 17.42 -15.86
N PHE A 70 -1.73 17.82 -14.73
CA PHE A 70 -2.44 18.53 -13.66
C PHE A 70 -2.13 20.02 -13.72
N SER A 71 -3.12 20.85 -13.36
CA SER A 71 -2.93 22.29 -13.24
C SER A 71 -1.88 22.63 -12.18
N LYS A 72 -1.34 23.85 -12.20
CA LYS A 72 -0.39 24.29 -11.17
C LYS A 72 -1.05 24.27 -9.80
N GLU A 73 -2.28 24.74 -9.72
CA GLU A 73 -3.09 24.78 -8.51
C GLU A 73 -3.34 23.37 -7.96
N ALA A 74 -3.65 22.39 -8.82
CA ALA A 74 -3.84 20.99 -8.41
C ALA A 74 -2.55 20.39 -7.84
N LYS A 75 -1.39 20.69 -8.44
CA LYS A 75 -0.07 20.26 -7.93
C LYS A 75 0.23 20.86 -6.56
N ASP A 76 -0.07 22.15 -6.37
CA ASP A 76 0.12 22.84 -5.10
C ASP A 76 -0.85 22.29 -4.03
N ILE A 77 -2.10 22.07 -4.37
CA ILE A 77 -3.10 21.44 -3.50
C ILE A 77 -2.65 20.05 -3.08
N PHE A 78 -2.16 19.24 -4.02
CA PHE A 78 -1.76 17.84 -3.75
C PHE A 78 -0.71 17.72 -2.65
N PHE A 79 0.26 18.63 -2.61
CA PHE A 79 1.34 18.58 -1.62
C PHE A 79 1.08 19.42 -0.35
N ASN A 80 0.19 20.40 -0.40
CA ASN A 80 0.00 21.33 0.72
C ASN A 80 -1.28 21.06 1.53
N GLN A 81 -2.17 20.19 1.05
CA GLN A 81 -3.41 19.86 1.76
C GLN A 81 -3.44 18.41 2.24
N SER A 82 -4.25 18.16 3.26
CA SER A 82 -4.49 16.82 3.78
C SER A 82 -5.67 16.16 3.07
N TYR A 83 -5.59 14.85 2.94
CA TYR A 83 -6.64 13.99 2.39
C TYR A 83 -7.11 13.00 3.44
N SER A 84 -8.42 12.73 3.50
CA SER A 84 -9.01 11.74 4.40
C SER A 84 -9.18 10.40 3.69
N VAL A 85 -8.88 9.33 4.39
CA VAL A 85 -9.18 7.96 3.93
C VAL A 85 -10.69 7.74 3.96
N THR A 86 -11.28 7.32 2.85
CA THR A 86 -12.71 7.02 2.77
C THR A 86 -13.02 5.58 3.19
N ARG A 87 -14.31 5.22 3.28
CA ARG A 87 -14.73 3.82 3.46
C ARG A 87 -14.52 2.96 2.20
N MET A 88 -14.23 3.57 1.06
CA MET A 88 -13.88 2.87 -0.19
C MET A 88 -12.40 2.51 -0.18
N VAL A 89 -12.03 1.58 0.69
CA VAL A 89 -10.69 1.02 0.82
C VAL A 89 -10.78 -0.49 0.84
N ASP A 90 -10.01 -1.12 -0.04
CA ASP A 90 -9.83 -2.57 -0.10
C ASP A 90 -8.39 -2.91 -0.53
N ARG A 91 -8.12 -4.17 -0.85
CA ARG A 91 -6.79 -4.58 -1.31
C ARG A 91 -6.43 -4.06 -2.72
N MET A 92 -7.40 -3.60 -3.51
CA MET A 92 -7.15 -3.00 -4.84
C MET A 92 -6.70 -1.56 -4.75
N GLY A 93 -7.28 -0.78 -3.83
CA GLY A 93 -6.96 0.63 -3.70
C GLY A 93 -7.62 1.33 -2.53
N MET A 94 -7.11 2.50 -2.23
CA MET A 94 -7.57 3.39 -1.18
C MET A 94 -8.03 4.70 -1.83
N ARG A 95 -9.33 4.97 -1.80
CA ARG A 95 -9.87 6.23 -2.27
C ARG A 95 -9.77 7.29 -1.17
N LEU A 96 -9.29 8.46 -1.56
CA LEU A 96 -9.13 9.59 -0.65
C LEU A 96 -10.19 10.66 -0.93
N GLU A 97 -10.54 11.42 0.11
CA GLU A 97 -11.41 12.60 0.05
C GLU A 97 -10.59 13.84 0.44
N GLY A 98 -10.79 14.94 -0.28
CA GLY A 98 -10.08 16.20 -0.09
C GLY A 98 -10.41 17.17 -1.19
N SER A 99 -9.59 18.21 -1.40
CA SER A 99 -9.75 19.13 -2.52
C SER A 99 -9.58 18.41 -3.86
N ASN A 100 -10.32 18.86 -4.87
CA ASN A 100 -10.24 18.29 -6.21
C ASN A 100 -8.92 18.64 -6.88
N LEU A 101 -8.35 17.67 -7.57
CA LEU A 101 -7.15 17.82 -8.38
C LEU A 101 -7.56 17.93 -9.85
N GLU A 102 -7.52 19.15 -10.35
CA GLU A 102 -7.93 19.46 -11.72
C GLU A 102 -6.90 18.94 -12.73
N ASN A 103 -7.37 18.18 -13.71
CA ASN A 103 -6.61 17.81 -14.90
C ASN A 103 -6.80 18.86 -16.00
N ILE A 104 -5.70 19.24 -16.65
CA ILE A 104 -5.71 20.14 -17.82
C ILE A 104 -5.82 19.38 -19.14
N VAL A 105 -5.91 18.06 -19.09
CA VAL A 105 -6.08 17.15 -20.22
C VAL A 105 -7.27 16.22 -19.98
N ASN A 106 -7.65 15.45 -20.99
CA ASN A 106 -8.67 14.42 -20.82
C ASN A 106 -8.27 13.43 -19.72
N THR A 107 -9.18 13.18 -18.79
CA THR A 107 -8.95 12.26 -17.65
C THR A 107 -8.96 10.78 -18.05
N ASN A 108 -9.42 10.44 -19.25
CA ASN A 108 -9.32 9.10 -19.84
C ASN A 108 -8.14 9.09 -20.82
N ILE A 109 -6.99 8.69 -20.35
CA ILE A 109 -5.78 8.52 -21.15
C ILE A 109 -5.68 7.10 -21.68
N LYS A 110 -4.79 6.86 -22.65
CA LYS A 110 -4.45 5.50 -23.07
C LYS A 110 -3.97 4.70 -21.85
N SER A 111 -4.49 3.47 -21.72
CA SER A 111 -4.12 2.59 -20.60
C SER A 111 -2.60 2.37 -20.56
N GLU A 112 -2.02 2.56 -19.40
CA GLU A 112 -0.60 2.39 -19.10
C GLU A 112 -0.40 1.38 -17.99
N GLY A 113 0.80 0.84 -17.85
CA GLY A 113 1.16 -0.06 -16.76
C GLY A 113 0.99 0.60 -15.39
N LEU A 114 0.51 -0.17 -14.44
CA LEU A 114 0.30 0.24 -13.06
C LEU A 114 1.19 -0.58 -12.12
N ILE A 115 1.65 0.06 -11.06
CA ILE A 115 2.36 -0.59 -9.95
C ILE A 115 1.71 -0.20 -8.63
N ARG A 116 1.94 -0.99 -7.61
CA ARG A 116 1.49 -0.68 -6.25
C ARG A 116 2.06 0.65 -5.79
N GLY A 117 1.23 1.48 -5.17
CA GLY A 117 1.58 2.82 -4.70
C GLY A 117 1.31 3.93 -5.69
N VAL A 118 1.00 3.63 -6.95
CA VAL A 118 0.58 4.66 -7.92
C VAL A 118 -0.67 5.37 -7.41
N ILE A 119 -0.70 6.69 -7.57
CA ILE A 119 -1.82 7.55 -7.22
C ILE A 119 -2.48 8.01 -8.52
N GLN A 120 -3.64 7.45 -8.81
CA GLN A 120 -4.47 7.83 -9.95
C GLN A 120 -5.49 8.90 -9.55
N VAL A 121 -5.80 9.78 -10.49
CA VAL A 121 -6.83 10.82 -10.31
C VAL A 121 -7.85 10.71 -11.44
N PRO A 122 -9.02 10.09 -11.18
CA PRO A 122 -10.14 10.04 -12.12
C PRO A 122 -10.76 11.42 -12.37
N ALA A 123 -11.81 11.48 -13.20
CA ALA A 123 -12.50 12.70 -13.61
C ALA A 123 -13.10 13.52 -12.46
N ASP A 124 -13.41 12.89 -11.34
CA ASP A 124 -13.92 13.57 -10.14
C ASP A 124 -12.85 14.28 -9.32
N GLY A 125 -11.59 14.21 -9.73
CA GLY A 125 -10.46 14.88 -9.08
C GLY A 125 -10.03 14.27 -7.74
N LYS A 126 -10.57 13.11 -7.33
CA LYS A 126 -10.26 12.48 -6.03
C LYS A 126 -9.16 11.41 -6.18
N PRO A 127 -8.06 11.50 -5.41
CA PRO A 127 -6.97 10.56 -5.54
C PRO A 127 -7.36 9.14 -5.13
N ILE A 128 -6.83 8.14 -5.86
CA ILE A 128 -6.91 6.72 -5.53
C ILE A 128 -5.51 6.16 -5.47
N ILE A 129 -5.08 5.68 -4.29
CA ILE A 129 -3.79 5.01 -4.14
C ILE A 129 -3.96 3.52 -4.41
N LEU A 130 -3.21 2.99 -5.35
CA LEU A 130 -3.26 1.57 -5.73
C LEU A 130 -2.53 0.72 -4.69
N LEU A 131 -3.18 -0.36 -4.25
CA LEU A 131 -2.65 -1.29 -3.24
C LEU A 131 -2.28 -2.65 -3.86
N SER A 132 -2.19 -3.70 -3.03
CA SER A 132 -1.55 -4.97 -3.42
C SER A 132 -2.26 -5.75 -4.53
N ASP A 133 -3.59 -5.63 -4.65
CA ASP A 133 -4.39 -6.36 -5.66
C ASP A 133 -4.86 -5.46 -6.81
N HIS A 134 -4.18 -4.32 -7.03
CA HIS A 134 -4.49 -3.38 -8.10
C HIS A 134 -4.47 -4.04 -9.49
N GLY A 135 -5.16 -3.43 -10.44
CA GLY A 135 -5.07 -3.84 -11.85
C GLY A 135 -3.66 -3.61 -12.42
N THR A 136 -3.28 -4.38 -13.42
CA THR A 136 -1.96 -4.28 -14.08
C THR A 136 -1.86 -3.11 -15.05
N ILE A 137 -2.99 -2.62 -15.54
CA ILE A 137 -3.12 -1.47 -16.44
C ILE A 137 -4.28 -0.58 -16.01
N GLY A 138 -4.22 0.71 -16.37
CA GLY A 138 -5.29 1.68 -16.13
C GLY A 138 -5.14 2.93 -16.95
N GLY A 139 -6.24 3.65 -17.16
CA GLY A 139 -6.36 4.79 -18.06
C GLY A 139 -6.61 6.13 -17.33
N TYR A 140 -6.34 6.24 -16.04
CA TYR A 140 -6.41 7.51 -15.33
C TYR A 140 -5.02 8.14 -15.16
N PRO A 141 -4.89 9.47 -15.23
CA PRO A 141 -3.64 10.16 -14.99
C PRO A 141 -3.04 9.82 -13.63
N LYS A 142 -1.73 9.62 -13.62
CA LYS A 142 -0.93 9.30 -12.43
C LYS A 142 -0.24 10.56 -11.93
N ILE A 143 -0.69 11.12 -10.80
CA ILE A 143 -0.08 12.32 -10.21
C ILE A 143 1.22 11.99 -9.46
N GLY A 144 1.31 10.79 -8.88
CA GLY A 144 2.47 10.37 -8.10
C GLY A 144 2.52 8.87 -7.87
N ALA A 145 3.58 8.43 -7.22
CA ALA A 145 3.72 7.07 -6.71
C ALA A 145 4.33 7.10 -5.30
N VAL A 146 3.66 6.45 -4.36
CA VAL A 146 4.11 6.33 -2.97
C VAL A 146 5.37 5.47 -2.92
N ILE A 147 6.38 5.90 -2.16
CA ILE A 147 7.61 5.10 -1.99
C ILE A 147 7.33 3.80 -1.24
N ALA A 148 8.09 2.76 -1.51
CA ALA A 148 7.85 1.41 -0.97
C ALA A 148 7.78 1.38 0.56
N ARG A 149 8.62 2.19 1.23
CA ARG A 149 8.65 2.31 2.69
C ARG A 149 7.31 2.77 3.29
N ASP A 150 6.57 3.64 2.61
CA ASP A 150 5.35 4.23 3.14
C ASP A 150 4.08 3.43 2.79
N ILE A 151 4.17 2.44 1.90
CA ILE A 151 3.05 1.55 1.56
C ILE A 151 2.53 0.78 2.77
N ALA A 152 3.44 0.27 3.63
CA ALA A 152 3.04 -0.46 4.83
C ALA A 152 2.28 0.43 5.84
N ARG A 153 2.59 1.73 5.85
CA ARG A 153 1.91 2.74 6.67
C ARG A 153 0.51 3.00 6.15
N LEU A 154 0.37 3.19 4.84
CA LEU A 154 -0.94 3.35 4.20
C LEU A 154 -1.87 2.16 4.48
N ALA A 155 -1.35 0.94 4.40
CA ALA A 155 -2.13 -0.28 4.64
C ALA A 155 -2.67 -0.41 6.08
N GLN A 156 -2.19 0.40 7.01
CA GLN A 156 -2.65 0.44 8.41
C GLN A 156 -3.63 1.56 8.71
N LEU A 157 -3.87 2.46 7.75
CA LEU A 157 -4.82 3.56 7.91
C LEU A 157 -6.27 3.07 7.87
N ARG A 158 -7.13 3.76 8.60
CA ARG A 158 -8.55 3.49 8.71
C ARG A 158 -9.37 4.60 8.08
N PRO A 159 -10.62 4.34 7.68
CA PRO A 159 -11.53 5.40 7.27
C PRO A 159 -11.60 6.52 8.32
N GLY A 160 -11.39 7.77 7.89
CA GLY A 160 -11.30 8.95 8.72
C GLY A 160 -9.88 9.40 9.09
N ASP A 161 -8.88 8.51 8.98
CA ASP A 161 -7.47 8.94 9.10
C ASP A 161 -7.10 9.88 7.96
N THR A 162 -6.12 10.76 8.23
CA THR A 162 -5.66 11.75 7.25
C THR A 162 -4.23 11.50 6.82
N VAL A 163 -3.94 11.83 5.58
CA VAL A 163 -2.59 11.80 5.00
C VAL A 163 -2.26 13.14 4.35
N GLN A 164 -0.99 13.50 4.36
CA GLN A 164 -0.42 14.60 3.59
C GLN A 164 0.73 14.06 2.74
N PHE A 165 0.83 14.50 1.49
CA PHE A 165 1.87 14.04 0.59
C PHE A 165 3.09 14.96 0.64
N GLU A 166 4.27 14.34 0.58
CA GLU A 166 5.56 15.02 0.52
C GLU A 166 6.30 14.55 -0.75
N ALA A 167 6.75 15.51 -1.56
CA ALA A 167 7.52 15.18 -2.76
C ALA A 167 8.93 14.74 -2.39
N VAL A 168 9.36 13.62 -2.95
CA VAL A 168 10.76 13.17 -2.92
C VAL A 168 11.20 12.80 -4.34
N ASP A 169 12.49 12.92 -4.60
CA ASP A 169 13.07 12.42 -5.83
C ASP A 169 13.40 10.91 -5.74
N LEU A 170 13.78 10.32 -6.86
CA LEU A 170 14.10 8.89 -6.94
C LEU A 170 15.29 8.49 -6.06
N TYR A 171 16.30 9.35 -5.96
CA TYR A 171 17.48 9.11 -5.13
C TYR A 171 17.13 9.12 -3.65
N GLN A 172 16.37 10.14 -3.22
CA GLN A 172 15.86 10.23 -1.85
C GLN A 172 14.99 9.01 -1.50
N ALA A 173 14.08 8.62 -2.39
CA ALA A 173 13.23 7.45 -2.20
C ALA A 173 14.04 6.16 -2.01
N HIS A 174 15.07 5.96 -2.86
CA HIS A 174 15.98 4.81 -2.75
C HIS A 174 16.74 4.83 -1.42
N THR A 175 17.31 5.97 -1.05
CA THR A 175 18.05 6.14 0.22
C THR A 175 17.16 5.82 1.43
N ILE A 176 15.95 6.39 1.46
CA ILE A 176 14.99 6.16 2.55
C ILE A 176 14.63 4.67 2.67
N ASN A 177 14.35 4.00 1.55
CA ASN A 177 14.01 2.58 1.54
C ASN A 177 15.20 1.73 2.04
N THR A 178 16.40 2.00 1.57
CA THR A 178 17.62 1.28 1.97
C THR A 178 17.92 1.45 3.46
N LEU A 179 17.89 2.68 3.98
CA LEU A 179 18.12 2.95 5.39
C LEU A 179 17.07 2.29 6.30
N ALA A 180 15.79 2.28 5.86
CA ALA A 180 14.75 1.61 6.61
C ALA A 180 14.94 0.09 6.66
N GLN A 181 15.39 -0.52 5.57
CA GLN A 181 15.70 -1.95 5.52
C GLN A 181 16.90 -2.29 6.42
N LEU A 182 17.99 -1.53 6.32
CA LEU A 182 19.17 -1.72 7.17
C LEU A 182 18.83 -1.61 8.66
N LYS A 183 18.01 -0.62 9.04
CA LYS A 183 17.56 -0.47 10.41
C LYS A 183 16.72 -1.65 10.89
N PHE A 184 15.83 -2.16 10.05
CA PHE A 184 15.01 -3.33 10.35
C PHE A 184 15.88 -4.58 10.55
N ASP A 185 16.80 -4.84 9.62
CA ASP A 185 17.71 -5.98 9.67
C ASP A 185 18.60 -5.95 10.90
N ALA A 186 19.19 -4.80 11.24
CA ALA A 186 19.98 -4.61 12.45
C ALA A 186 19.17 -4.87 13.72
N THR A 187 17.90 -4.43 13.77
CA THR A 187 17.02 -4.67 14.91
C THR A 187 16.71 -6.16 15.09
N ILE A 188 16.49 -6.89 14.00
CA ILE A 188 16.27 -8.34 14.06
C ILE A 188 17.52 -9.07 14.52
N LEU A 189 18.68 -8.76 13.95
CA LEU A 189 19.95 -9.42 14.31
C LEU A 189 20.26 -9.22 15.81
N GLN A 190 20.16 -8.01 16.33
CA GLN A 190 20.39 -7.71 17.74
C GLN A 190 19.48 -8.53 18.68
N GLN A 191 18.24 -8.80 18.27
CA GLN A 191 17.30 -9.58 19.08
C GLN A 191 17.44 -11.10 18.93
N LEU A 192 18.19 -11.56 17.96
CA LEU A 192 18.53 -12.99 17.83
C LEU A 192 19.75 -13.37 18.69
N GLU A 193 20.60 -12.40 19.02
CA GLU A 193 21.79 -12.58 19.87
C GLU A 193 21.44 -12.57 21.38
N ASP A 194 20.33 -11.94 21.78
CA ASP A 194 19.76 -11.92 23.14
C ASP A 194 18.82 -13.14 23.37
#